data_ee20789636b2a6394835a354669ad34c
#
_entry.id   ee20789636b2a6394835a354669ad34c
#
_cell.length_a   1.000
_cell.length_b   1.000
_cell.length_c   1.000
_cell.angle_alpha   90.00
_cell.angle_beta   90.00
_cell.angle_gamma   90.00
#
_symmetry.space_group_name_H-M   'P 1'
#
loop_
_entity.id
_entity.type
_entity.pdbx_description
1 polymer ?
#
loop_
_entity_poly.entity_id
_entity_poly.type
_entity_poly.pdbx_seq_one_letter_code
_entity_poly.pdbx_strand_id
1 'polypeptide(L)'
;MFIKFSVISLQKIAVEKEIVQSASLLFLQYGYKAVTMDDIAEHMRISKKTIYTYFNDKTSLVRSAVMHVFEEIKNKIIAVQSCMDNPIEALYEIKQIAVQVLGNKDKSPQYQLQKYYPSIYAEVRKKELSALGDTFKMNLQKGMDSGLFRTDIDIEFITRIYFNGFRGLRDIELFPPEDYDIDLIIGRYIDYHLRAIVTPKGLKFLEEYNKKV
;
A
#
# COMPACT_ATOMS: atom_id res chain seq x y z
N MET A 1 26.58 23.33 24.70
CA MET A 1 26.35 21.90 25.00
C MET A 1 25.08 21.36 24.33
N PHE A 2 23.95 22.08 24.34
CA PHE A 2 22.67 21.70 23.74
C PHE A 2 22.68 21.48 22.21
N ILE A 3 23.45 22.29 21.44
CA ILE A 3 23.47 22.19 19.97
C ILE A 3 24.14 20.88 19.48
N LYS A 4 25.21 20.42 20.15
CA LYS A 4 25.90 19.16 19.80
C LYS A 4 25.03 17.93 20.02
N PHE A 5 24.21 17.89 21.06
CA PHE A 5 23.26 16.81 21.32
C PHE A 5 22.17 16.75 20.25
N SER A 6 21.69 17.90 19.77
CA SER A 6 20.70 17.99 18.69
C SER A 6 21.24 17.47 17.36
N VAL A 7 22.48 17.79 16.99
CA VAL A 7 23.10 17.37 15.73
C VAL A 7 23.35 15.85 15.70
N ILE A 8 23.86 15.27 16.79
CA ILE A 8 24.08 13.81 16.89
C ILE A 8 22.76 13.05 16.84
N SER A 9 21.72 13.56 17.47
CA SER A 9 20.38 12.96 17.43
C SER A 9 19.80 13.00 16.01
N LEU A 10 19.93 14.12 15.29
CA LEU A 10 19.48 14.26 13.91
C LEU A 10 20.23 13.33 12.94
N GLN A 11 21.56 13.22 13.11
CA GLN A 11 22.35 12.28 12.30
C GLN A 11 21.94 10.82 12.56
N LYS A 12 21.67 10.46 13.81
CA LYS A 12 21.21 9.11 14.15
C LYS A 12 19.87 8.80 13.49
N ILE A 13 18.91 9.72 13.52
CA ILE A 13 17.60 9.58 12.87
C ILE A 13 17.77 9.48 11.33
N ALA A 14 18.66 10.24 10.73
CA ALA A 14 18.92 10.19 9.29
C ALA A 14 19.46 8.82 8.86
N VAL A 15 20.45 8.27 9.56
CA VAL A 15 21.02 6.95 9.26
C VAL A 15 19.99 5.83 9.45
N GLU A 16 19.20 5.87 10.53
CA GLU A 16 18.11 4.92 10.75
C GLU A 16 17.11 4.91 9.59
N LYS A 17 16.72 6.09 9.12
CA LYS A 17 15.82 6.24 7.97
C LYS A 17 16.42 5.67 6.68
N GLU A 18 17.71 5.91 6.42
CA GLU A 18 18.41 5.34 5.26
C GLU A 18 18.46 3.81 5.32
N ILE A 19 18.70 3.22 6.49
CA ILE A 19 18.66 1.77 6.68
C ILE A 19 17.26 1.22 6.37
N VAL A 20 16.21 1.86 6.88
CA VAL A 20 14.82 1.46 6.62
C VAL A 20 14.48 1.54 5.13
N GLN A 21 14.86 2.61 4.45
CA GLN A 21 14.63 2.78 3.02
C GLN A 21 15.32 1.70 2.19
N SER A 22 16.62 1.47 2.44
CA SER A 22 17.40 0.44 1.75
C SER A 22 16.85 -0.96 2.01
N ALA A 23 16.50 -1.27 3.25
CA ALA A 23 15.88 -2.54 3.61
C ALA A 23 14.52 -2.73 2.92
N SER A 24 13.71 -1.67 2.85
CA SER A 24 12.40 -1.69 2.17
C SER A 24 12.54 -2.08 0.69
N LEU A 25 13.48 -1.45 -0.03
CA LEU A 25 13.76 -1.76 -1.44
C LEU A 25 14.16 -3.22 -1.62
N LEU A 26 15.12 -3.70 -0.82
CA LEU A 26 15.60 -5.08 -0.91
C LEU A 26 14.50 -6.10 -0.56
N PHE A 27 13.72 -5.84 0.48
CA PHE A 27 12.62 -6.72 0.87
C PHE A 27 11.52 -6.80 -0.20
N LEU A 28 11.17 -5.68 -0.83
CA LEU A 28 10.19 -5.67 -1.92
C LEU A 28 10.71 -6.37 -3.17
N GLN A 29 12.00 -6.23 -3.48
CA GLN A 29 12.60 -6.80 -4.67
C GLN A 29 12.92 -8.30 -4.52
N TYR A 30 13.49 -8.72 -3.38
CA TYR A 30 14.01 -10.08 -3.20
C TYR A 30 13.23 -10.90 -2.17
N GLY A 31 12.32 -10.27 -1.45
CA GLY A 31 11.44 -10.88 -0.45
C GLY A 31 12.03 -10.89 0.96
N TYR A 32 11.13 -10.88 1.95
CA TYR A 32 11.47 -10.77 3.37
C TYR A 32 12.30 -11.94 3.91
N LYS A 33 12.11 -13.16 3.36
CA LYS A 33 12.83 -14.35 3.83
C LYS A 33 14.28 -14.36 3.30
N ALA A 34 14.46 -14.08 2.02
CA ALA A 34 15.75 -14.21 1.34
C ALA A 34 16.76 -13.16 1.81
N VAL A 35 16.35 -11.90 1.92
CA VAL A 35 17.24 -10.80 2.31
C VAL A 35 17.72 -10.95 3.75
N THR A 36 19.03 -10.89 3.96
CA THR A 36 19.69 -10.96 5.27
C THR A 36 20.16 -9.59 5.77
N MET A 37 20.58 -9.50 7.03
CA MET A 37 21.21 -8.28 7.57
C MET A 37 22.57 -8.00 6.89
N ASP A 38 23.25 -9.03 6.38
CA ASP A 38 24.51 -8.91 5.66
C ASP A 38 24.28 -8.30 4.28
N ASP A 39 23.24 -8.75 3.54
CA ASP A 39 22.89 -8.19 2.23
C ASP A 39 22.57 -6.69 2.32
N ILE A 40 21.85 -6.29 3.38
CA ILE A 40 21.52 -4.87 3.62
C ILE A 40 22.80 -4.07 3.94
N ALA A 41 23.67 -4.61 4.78
CA ALA A 41 24.94 -3.96 5.15
C ALA A 41 25.84 -3.79 3.92
N GLU A 42 25.96 -4.81 3.08
CA GLU A 42 26.70 -4.78 1.82
C GLU A 42 26.13 -3.76 0.84
N HIS A 43 24.82 -3.78 0.63
CA HIS A 43 24.12 -2.82 -0.24
C HIS A 43 24.37 -1.37 0.17
N MET A 44 24.35 -1.10 1.47
CA MET A 44 24.58 0.23 2.04
C MET A 44 26.07 0.59 2.21
N ARG A 45 26.97 -0.36 2.03
CA ARG A 45 28.41 -0.21 2.30
C ARG A 45 28.71 0.20 3.74
N ILE A 46 27.96 -0.35 4.69
CA ILE A 46 28.16 -0.15 6.13
C ILE A 46 28.42 -1.48 6.82
N SER A 47 28.88 -1.43 8.07
CA SER A 47 29.05 -2.68 8.84
C SER A 47 27.69 -3.23 9.33
N LYS A 48 27.54 -4.56 9.39
CA LYS A 48 26.41 -5.23 10.04
C LYS A 48 26.21 -4.74 11.47
N LYS A 49 27.32 -4.46 12.19
CA LYS A 49 27.31 -3.89 13.54
C LYS A 49 26.62 -2.53 13.55
N THR A 50 26.80 -1.73 12.53
CA THR A 50 26.11 -0.43 12.39
C THR A 50 24.60 -0.62 12.35
N ILE A 51 24.08 -1.58 11.57
CA ILE A 51 22.64 -1.86 11.51
C ILE A 51 22.13 -2.29 12.90
N TYR A 52 22.86 -3.16 13.59
CA TYR A 52 22.47 -3.63 14.93
C TYR A 52 22.54 -2.54 16.02
N THR A 53 23.13 -1.37 15.77
CA THR A 53 23.00 -0.22 16.68
C THR A 53 21.63 0.46 16.62
N TYR A 54 20.86 0.19 15.55
CA TYR A 54 19.52 0.75 15.35
C TYR A 54 18.40 -0.29 15.49
N PHE A 55 18.67 -1.54 15.10
CA PHE A 55 17.68 -2.61 15.06
C PHE A 55 18.20 -3.85 15.80
N ASN A 56 17.48 -4.27 16.83
CA ASN A 56 17.90 -5.41 17.66
C ASN A 56 17.97 -6.73 16.86
N ASP A 57 17.10 -6.88 15.88
CA ASP A 57 16.99 -8.07 15.04
C ASP A 57 16.40 -7.74 13.67
N LYS A 58 16.40 -8.74 12.77
CA LYS A 58 15.79 -8.62 11.45
C LYS A 58 14.29 -8.32 11.52
N THR A 59 13.57 -8.85 12.50
CA THR A 59 12.13 -8.68 12.64
C THR A 59 11.77 -7.22 12.91
N SER A 60 12.54 -6.54 13.78
CA SER A 60 12.36 -5.11 14.04
C SER A 60 12.62 -4.25 12.82
N LEU A 61 13.65 -4.58 12.01
CA LEU A 61 13.91 -3.90 10.75
C LEU A 61 12.83 -4.18 9.71
N VAL A 62 12.34 -5.43 9.58
CA VAL A 62 11.19 -5.76 8.71
C VAL A 62 9.96 -4.95 9.11
N ARG A 63 9.65 -4.85 10.40
CA ARG A 63 8.53 -4.03 10.88
C ARG A 63 8.67 -2.57 10.43
N SER A 64 9.83 -1.96 10.65
CA SER A 64 10.08 -0.56 10.27
C SER A 64 10.02 -0.36 8.77
N ALA A 65 10.57 -1.28 7.98
CA ALA A 65 10.52 -1.25 6.52
C ALA A 65 9.08 -1.35 5.98
N VAL A 66 8.29 -2.26 6.52
CA VAL A 66 6.88 -2.44 6.13
C VAL A 66 6.05 -1.20 6.50
N MET A 67 6.27 -0.63 7.69
CA MET A 67 5.58 0.60 8.09
C MET A 67 5.99 1.80 7.25
N HIS A 68 7.25 1.90 6.85
CA HIS A 68 7.73 2.94 5.94
C HIS A 68 7.01 2.86 4.58
N VAL A 69 6.96 1.68 3.96
CA VAL A 69 6.25 1.46 2.69
C VAL A 69 4.75 1.79 2.83
N PHE A 70 4.13 1.37 3.94
CA PHE A 70 2.73 1.69 4.21
C PHE A 70 2.49 3.22 4.27
N GLU A 71 3.33 3.98 5.00
CA GLU A 71 3.20 5.44 5.10
C GLU A 71 3.43 6.13 3.73
N GLU A 72 4.37 5.64 2.92
CA GLU A 72 4.57 6.17 1.56
C GLU A 72 3.34 5.97 0.67
N ILE A 73 2.76 4.76 0.67
CA ILE A 73 1.53 4.45 -0.08
C ILE A 73 0.38 5.32 0.40
N LYS A 74 0.17 5.39 1.72
CA LYS A 74 -0.88 6.21 2.32
C LYS A 74 -0.77 7.67 1.90
N ASN A 75 0.42 8.25 1.96
CA ASN A 75 0.64 9.65 1.58
C ASN A 75 0.35 9.89 0.10
N LYS A 76 0.74 8.97 -0.79
CA LYS A 76 0.40 9.04 -2.22
C LYS A 76 -1.11 8.97 -2.45
N ILE A 77 -1.81 8.05 -1.75
CA ILE A 77 -3.27 7.91 -1.85
C ILE A 77 -3.98 9.19 -1.39
N ILE A 78 -3.56 9.76 -0.25
CA ILE A 78 -4.12 11.02 0.25
C ILE A 78 -3.88 12.17 -0.74
N ALA A 79 -2.70 12.24 -1.35
CA ALA A 79 -2.39 13.25 -2.36
C ALA A 79 -3.29 13.11 -3.59
N VAL A 80 -3.50 11.91 -4.12
CA VAL A 80 -4.43 11.65 -5.24
C VAL A 80 -5.83 12.11 -4.88
N GLN A 81 -6.36 11.73 -3.73
CA GLN A 81 -7.70 12.12 -3.28
C GLN A 81 -7.87 13.63 -3.11
N SER A 82 -6.79 14.33 -2.73
CA SER A 82 -6.83 15.79 -2.56
C SER A 82 -6.76 16.55 -3.89
N CYS A 83 -6.09 15.99 -4.91
CA CYS A 83 -5.83 16.66 -6.17
C CYS A 83 -6.84 16.31 -7.27
N MET A 84 -7.48 15.15 -7.20
CA MET A 84 -8.38 14.68 -8.25
C MET A 84 -9.84 15.03 -7.95
N ASP A 85 -10.49 15.66 -8.92
CA ASP A 85 -11.91 16.05 -8.79
C ASP A 85 -12.87 14.90 -9.04
N ASN A 86 -12.50 13.99 -9.94
CA ASN A 86 -13.37 12.88 -10.29
C ASN A 86 -13.07 11.65 -9.39
N PRO A 87 -14.05 11.17 -8.59
CA PRO A 87 -13.86 10.04 -7.69
C PRO A 87 -13.64 8.70 -8.39
N ILE A 88 -14.09 8.53 -9.64
CA ILE A 88 -13.86 7.32 -10.43
C ILE A 88 -12.39 7.29 -10.89
N GLU A 89 -11.89 8.40 -11.47
CA GLU A 89 -10.50 8.53 -11.89
C GLU A 89 -9.53 8.35 -10.71
N ALA A 90 -9.87 8.95 -9.55
CA ALA A 90 -9.07 8.82 -8.34
C ALA A 90 -8.85 7.34 -7.92
N LEU A 91 -9.86 6.47 -8.06
CA LEU A 91 -9.71 5.05 -7.75
C LEU A 91 -8.78 4.32 -8.73
N TYR A 92 -8.77 4.69 -10.00
CA TYR A 92 -7.84 4.12 -10.98
C TYR A 92 -6.40 4.60 -10.76
N GLU A 93 -6.19 5.87 -10.38
CA GLU A 93 -4.87 6.36 -9.99
C GLU A 93 -4.34 5.68 -8.72
N ILE A 94 -5.20 5.46 -7.72
CA ILE A 94 -4.85 4.68 -6.51
C ILE A 94 -4.47 3.25 -6.88
N LYS A 95 -5.15 2.63 -7.86
CA LYS A 95 -4.76 1.32 -8.41
C LYS A 95 -3.31 1.35 -8.90
N GLN A 96 -2.93 2.35 -9.71
CA GLN A 96 -1.57 2.44 -10.24
C GLN A 96 -0.52 2.51 -9.12
N ILE A 97 -0.80 3.28 -8.05
CA ILE A 97 0.08 3.33 -6.87
C ILE A 97 0.22 1.94 -6.23
N ALA A 98 -0.89 1.24 -6.05
CA ALA A 98 -0.88 -0.09 -5.45
C ALA A 98 -0.11 -1.11 -6.31
N VAL A 99 -0.29 -1.08 -7.62
CA VAL A 99 0.41 -1.97 -8.56
C VAL A 99 1.90 -1.68 -8.60
N GLN A 100 2.32 -0.42 -8.65
CA GLN A 100 3.74 -0.03 -8.65
C GLN A 100 4.50 -0.54 -7.43
N VAL A 101 3.87 -0.50 -6.25
CA VAL A 101 4.53 -0.89 -5.01
C VAL A 101 4.41 -2.39 -4.73
N LEU A 102 3.30 -3.01 -5.13
CA LEU A 102 2.94 -4.37 -4.72
C LEU A 102 2.97 -5.39 -5.86
N GLY A 103 3.16 -4.93 -7.10
CA GLY A 103 3.00 -5.71 -8.33
C GLY A 103 4.16 -6.65 -8.70
N ASN A 104 5.09 -6.96 -7.78
CA ASN A 104 6.16 -7.91 -8.10
C ASN A 104 5.60 -9.34 -8.21
N LYS A 105 5.53 -9.85 -9.45
CA LYS A 105 4.88 -11.12 -9.82
C LYS A 105 5.52 -12.35 -9.17
N ASP A 106 6.84 -12.35 -8.98
CA ASP A 106 7.56 -13.58 -8.62
C ASP A 106 7.62 -13.87 -7.11
N LYS A 107 7.35 -12.91 -6.25
CA LYS A 107 7.53 -13.05 -4.80
C LYS A 107 6.56 -12.19 -4.01
N SER A 108 5.25 -12.48 -4.08
CA SER A 108 4.25 -11.69 -3.33
C SER A 108 4.77 -11.28 -1.94
N PRO A 109 5.23 -10.02 -1.75
CA PRO A 109 5.77 -9.57 -0.47
C PRO A 109 4.76 -9.75 0.66
N GLN A 110 3.49 -9.59 0.32
CA GLN A 110 2.40 -9.72 1.28
C GLN A 110 2.20 -11.16 1.75
N TYR A 111 2.28 -12.15 0.83
CA TYR A 111 2.24 -13.56 1.21
C TYR A 111 3.39 -13.92 2.14
N GLN A 112 4.62 -13.47 1.82
CA GLN A 112 5.77 -13.70 2.69
C GLN A 112 5.61 -13.02 4.05
N LEU A 113 5.06 -11.81 4.09
CA LEU A 113 4.78 -11.10 5.34
C LEU A 113 3.76 -11.87 6.17
N GLN A 114 2.67 -12.33 5.57
CA GLN A 114 1.65 -13.14 6.24
C GLN A 114 2.24 -14.45 6.78
N LYS A 115 3.06 -15.13 5.99
CA LYS A 115 3.62 -16.44 6.32
C LYS A 115 4.72 -16.38 7.40
N TYR A 116 5.64 -15.41 7.27
CA TYR A 116 6.86 -15.36 8.09
C TYR A 116 6.81 -14.29 9.20
N TYR A 117 5.93 -13.29 9.08
CA TYR A 117 5.78 -12.18 10.02
C TYR A 117 4.30 -11.86 10.30
N PRO A 118 3.50 -12.85 10.77
CA PRO A 118 2.04 -12.72 10.88
C PRO A 118 1.60 -11.58 11.81
N SER A 119 2.37 -11.26 12.86
CA SER A 119 2.07 -10.13 13.75
C SER A 119 2.21 -8.78 13.06
N ILE A 120 3.24 -8.61 12.22
CA ILE A 120 3.46 -7.38 11.43
C ILE A 120 2.36 -7.27 10.38
N TYR A 121 2.01 -8.36 9.71
CA TYR A 121 0.90 -8.41 8.75
C TYR A 121 -0.43 -8.00 9.39
N ALA A 122 -0.75 -8.51 10.58
CA ALA A 122 -1.97 -8.13 11.30
C ALA A 122 -1.98 -6.65 11.69
N GLU A 123 -0.83 -6.08 12.08
CA GLU A 123 -0.68 -4.66 12.38
C GLU A 123 -0.95 -3.78 11.15
N VAL A 124 -0.37 -4.14 9.99
CA VAL A 124 -0.62 -3.42 8.72
C VAL A 124 -2.10 -3.47 8.35
N ARG A 125 -2.71 -4.65 8.40
CA ARG A 125 -4.14 -4.82 8.09
C ARG A 125 -5.04 -3.91 8.94
N LYS A 126 -4.74 -3.79 10.24
CA LYS A 126 -5.48 -2.90 11.13
C LYS A 126 -5.30 -1.44 10.74
N LYS A 127 -4.07 -1.04 10.40
CA LYS A 127 -3.75 0.33 9.98
C LYS A 127 -4.36 0.69 8.62
N GLU A 128 -4.41 -0.23 7.66
CA GLU A 128 -5.02 0.01 6.35
C GLU A 128 -6.45 0.55 6.48
N LEU A 129 -7.30 -0.16 7.20
CA LEU A 129 -8.70 0.26 7.36
C LEU A 129 -8.82 1.55 8.17
N SER A 130 -8.03 1.73 9.24
CA SER A 130 -8.11 2.93 10.09
C SER A 130 -7.52 4.17 9.45
N ALA A 131 -6.48 4.03 8.60
CA ALA A 131 -5.79 5.17 8.01
C ALA A 131 -6.30 5.57 6.62
N LEU A 132 -6.82 4.60 5.85
CA LEU A 132 -7.32 4.82 4.49
C LEU A 132 -8.85 4.77 4.39
N GLY A 133 -9.52 4.20 5.39
CA GLY A 133 -10.97 4.09 5.40
C GLY A 133 -11.67 5.43 5.29
N ASP A 134 -11.23 6.43 6.05
CA ASP A 134 -11.82 7.78 6.00
C ASP A 134 -11.57 8.46 4.65
N THR A 135 -10.37 8.29 4.08
CA THR A 135 -10.06 8.79 2.74
C THR A 135 -10.96 8.16 1.67
N PHE A 136 -11.23 6.86 1.76
CA PHE A 136 -12.15 6.17 0.87
C PHE A 136 -13.61 6.61 1.05
N LYS A 137 -14.06 6.80 2.31
CA LYS A 137 -15.39 7.35 2.60
C LYS A 137 -15.58 8.75 2.01
N MET A 138 -14.55 9.60 2.09
CA MET A 138 -14.57 10.92 1.43
C MET A 138 -14.71 10.81 -0.09
N ASN A 139 -14.05 9.82 -0.71
CA ASN A 139 -14.21 9.56 -2.15
C ASN A 139 -15.66 9.15 -2.48
N LEU A 140 -16.26 8.25 -1.70
CA LEU A 140 -17.64 7.84 -1.88
C LEU A 140 -18.60 9.04 -1.72
N GLN A 141 -18.41 9.87 -0.69
CA GLN A 141 -19.22 11.06 -0.47
C GLN A 141 -19.11 12.06 -1.64
N LYS A 142 -17.89 12.32 -2.11
CA LYS A 142 -17.63 13.16 -3.30
C LYS A 142 -18.35 12.62 -4.55
N GLY A 143 -18.37 11.30 -4.71
CA GLY A 143 -19.09 10.63 -5.81
C GLY A 143 -20.61 10.80 -5.70
N MET A 144 -21.17 10.73 -4.49
CA MET A 144 -22.59 10.98 -4.24
C MET A 144 -22.93 12.45 -4.50
N ASP A 145 -22.15 13.39 -3.98
CA ASP A 145 -22.36 14.84 -4.15
C ASP A 145 -22.28 15.28 -5.62
N SER A 146 -21.42 14.65 -6.41
CA SER A 146 -21.29 14.89 -7.85
C SER A 146 -22.32 14.16 -8.72
N GLY A 147 -23.15 13.30 -8.09
CA GLY A 147 -24.16 12.48 -8.76
C GLY A 147 -23.57 11.34 -9.62
N LEU A 148 -22.31 10.98 -9.40
CA LEU A 148 -21.67 9.83 -10.05
C LEU A 148 -21.97 8.52 -9.30
N PHE A 149 -22.11 8.58 -7.98
CA PHE A 149 -22.45 7.44 -7.14
C PHE A 149 -23.87 7.56 -6.58
N ARG A 150 -24.51 6.42 -6.37
CA ARG A 150 -25.88 6.35 -5.81
C ARG A 150 -25.89 6.86 -4.36
N THR A 151 -26.98 7.49 -3.97
CA THR A 151 -27.16 8.06 -2.62
C THR A 151 -27.77 7.08 -1.61
N ASP A 152 -28.21 5.91 -2.09
CA ASP A 152 -28.82 4.85 -1.27
C ASP A 152 -27.80 3.82 -0.76
N ILE A 153 -26.49 4.04 -1.01
CA ILE A 153 -25.42 3.14 -0.53
C ILE A 153 -25.05 3.45 0.93
N ASP A 154 -24.78 2.38 1.68
CA ASP A 154 -24.17 2.49 3.01
C ASP A 154 -22.65 2.65 2.85
N ILE A 155 -22.15 3.87 3.08
CA ILE A 155 -20.73 4.22 2.92
C ILE A 155 -19.83 3.34 3.80
N GLU A 156 -20.25 3.04 5.03
CA GLU A 156 -19.46 2.23 5.97
C GLU A 156 -19.36 0.79 5.48
N PHE A 157 -20.47 0.21 5.06
CA PHE A 157 -20.53 -1.14 4.52
C PHE A 157 -19.71 -1.26 3.22
N ILE A 158 -19.90 -0.32 2.28
CA ILE A 158 -19.18 -0.29 1.00
C ILE A 158 -17.68 -0.15 1.23
N THR A 159 -17.25 0.70 2.18
CA THR A 159 -15.84 0.82 2.55
C THR A 159 -15.27 -0.51 3.02
N ARG A 160 -15.95 -1.21 3.93
CA ARG A 160 -15.48 -2.50 4.46
C ARG A 160 -15.41 -3.59 3.40
N ILE A 161 -16.41 -3.68 2.52
CA ILE A 161 -16.42 -4.63 1.40
C ILE A 161 -15.31 -4.34 0.41
N TYR A 162 -15.06 -3.07 0.08
CA TYR A 162 -13.96 -2.67 -0.80
C TYR A 162 -12.61 -3.15 -0.24
N PHE A 163 -12.29 -2.83 1.00
CA PHE A 163 -11.02 -3.26 1.61
C PHE A 163 -10.92 -4.78 1.75
N ASN A 164 -12.02 -5.46 2.06
CA ASN A 164 -12.03 -6.92 2.17
C ASN A 164 -11.78 -7.59 0.81
N GLY A 165 -12.47 -7.16 -0.24
CA GLY A 165 -12.27 -7.69 -1.59
C GLY A 165 -10.88 -7.39 -2.13
N PHE A 166 -10.38 -6.16 -1.97
CA PHE A 166 -9.03 -5.78 -2.38
C PHE A 166 -7.94 -6.65 -1.72
N ARG A 167 -8.14 -7.08 -0.47
CA ARG A 167 -7.25 -8.04 0.20
C ARG A 167 -7.36 -9.44 -0.40
N GLY A 168 -8.59 -9.88 -0.70
CA GLY A 168 -8.83 -11.20 -1.30
C GLY A 168 -8.14 -11.40 -2.65
N LEU A 169 -7.92 -10.33 -3.42
CA LEU A 169 -7.18 -10.40 -4.69
C LEU A 169 -5.71 -10.83 -4.52
N ARG A 170 -5.17 -10.73 -3.32
CA ARG A 170 -3.79 -11.10 -3.01
C ARG A 170 -3.65 -12.47 -2.35
N ASP A 171 -4.75 -13.17 -2.22
CA ASP A 171 -4.77 -14.55 -1.76
C ASP A 171 -4.31 -15.45 -2.91
N ILE A 172 -3.12 -16.02 -2.75
CA ILE A 172 -2.50 -16.87 -3.79
C ILE A 172 -3.22 -18.20 -3.99
N GLU A 173 -4.06 -18.64 -3.03
CA GLU A 173 -4.90 -19.81 -3.20
C GLU A 173 -6.11 -19.52 -4.09
N LEU A 174 -6.63 -18.27 -4.06
CA LEU A 174 -7.72 -17.81 -4.91
C LEU A 174 -7.25 -17.27 -6.26
N PHE A 175 -6.12 -16.57 -6.27
CA PHE A 175 -5.52 -15.92 -7.44
C PHE A 175 -4.03 -16.27 -7.55
N PRO A 176 -3.69 -17.51 -7.99
CA PRO A 176 -2.30 -17.91 -8.19
C PRO A 176 -1.59 -16.95 -9.17
N PRO A 177 -0.38 -16.44 -8.85
CA PRO A 177 0.33 -15.48 -9.72
C PRO A 177 0.70 -16.01 -11.11
N GLU A 178 0.80 -17.33 -11.27
CA GLU A 178 1.01 -18.01 -12.54
C GLU A 178 -0.17 -17.89 -13.50
N ASP A 179 -1.40 -17.81 -12.97
CA ASP A 179 -2.64 -17.77 -13.74
C ASP A 179 -3.25 -16.35 -13.80
N TYR A 180 -2.93 -15.50 -12.83
CA TYR A 180 -3.55 -14.19 -12.65
C TYR A 180 -2.53 -13.05 -12.62
N ASP A 181 -2.67 -12.12 -13.55
CA ASP A 181 -1.94 -10.84 -13.49
C ASP A 181 -2.57 -9.92 -12.45
N ILE A 182 -1.78 -9.48 -11.47
CA ILE A 182 -2.26 -8.67 -10.34
C ILE A 182 -2.83 -7.31 -10.78
N ASP A 183 -2.26 -6.67 -11.81
CA ASP A 183 -2.75 -5.41 -12.35
C ASP A 183 -4.13 -5.61 -12.99
N LEU A 184 -4.28 -6.70 -13.77
CA LEU A 184 -5.53 -7.02 -14.43
C LEU A 184 -6.65 -7.33 -13.42
N ILE A 185 -6.38 -8.15 -12.40
CA ILE A 185 -7.43 -8.50 -11.42
C ILE A 185 -7.82 -7.33 -10.54
N ILE A 186 -6.88 -6.46 -10.16
CA ILE A 186 -7.21 -5.23 -9.44
C ILE A 186 -8.08 -4.32 -10.32
N GLY A 187 -7.76 -4.17 -11.60
CA GLY A 187 -8.58 -3.40 -12.53
C GLY A 187 -10.00 -3.95 -12.67
N ARG A 188 -10.14 -5.26 -12.83
CA ARG A 188 -11.45 -5.95 -12.87
C ARG A 188 -12.25 -5.78 -11.57
N TYR A 189 -11.58 -5.82 -10.44
CA TYR A 189 -12.22 -5.60 -9.15
C TYR A 189 -12.73 -4.17 -9.00
N ILE A 190 -11.95 -3.17 -9.39
CA ILE A 190 -12.37 -1.77 -9.35
C ILE A 190 -13.56 -1.53 -10.28
N ASP A 191 -13.53 -2.04 -11.51
CA ASP A 191 -14.67 -1.93 -12.44
C ASP A 191 -15.92 -2.60 -11.87
N TYR A 192 -15.80 -3.82 -11.34
CA TYR A 192 -16.90 -4.53 -10.68
C TYR A 192 -17.47 -3.73 -9.50
N HIS A 193 -16.60 -3.20 -8.64
CA HIS A 193 -16.99 -2.41 -7.48
C HIS A 193 -17.70 -1.11 -7.89
N LEU A 194 -17.15 -0.38 -8.86
CA LEU A 194 -17.73 0.85 -9.36
C LEU A 194 -19.10 0.61 -9.99
N ARG A 195 -19.28 -0.46 -10.81
CA ARG A 195 -20.60 -0.80 -11.39
C ARG A 195 -21.67 -1.06 -10.34
N ALA A 196 -21.29 -1.53 -9.15
CA ALA A 196 -22.23 -1.75 -8.05
C ALA A 196 -22.72 -0.46 -7.40
N ILE A 197 -21.99 0.67 -7.52
CA ILE A 197 -22.28 1.92 -6.79
C ILE A 197 -22.60 3.12 -7.67
N VAL A 198 -22.30 3.07 -8.98
CA VAL A 198 -22.52 4.22 -9.89
C VAL A 198 -24.02 4.44 -10.23
N THR A 199 -24.35 5.69 -10.49
CA THR A 199 -25.59 6.10 -11.17
C THR A 199 -25.51 5.86 -12.68
N PRO A 200 -26.60 6.02 -13.46
CA PRO A 200 -26.49 6.03 -14.92
C PRO A 200 -25.49 7.06 -15.48
N LYS A 201 -25.38 8.23 -14.84
CA LYS A 201 -24.35 9.25 -15.17
C LYS A 201 -22.94 8.74 -14.92
N GLY A 202 -22.73 8.12 -13.75
CA GLY A 202 -21.45 7.54 -13.39
C GLY A 202 -21.07 6.34 -14.25
N LEU A 203 -22.04 5.51 -14.65
CA LEU A 203 -21.81 4.37 -15.54
C LEU A 203 -21.34 4.83 -16.92
N LYS A 204 -21.99 5.84 -17.48
CA LYS A 204 -21.55 6.43 -18.77
C LYS A 204 -20.12 6.93 -18.69
N PHE A 205 -19.77 7.65 -17.62
CA PHE A 205 -18.41 8.13 -17.41
C PHE A 205 -17.41 6.97 -17.30
N LEU A 206 -17.74 5.94 -16.51
CA LEU A 206 -16.91 4.75 -16.33
C LEU A 206 -16.61 4.03 -17.65
N GLU A 207 -17.64 3.87 -18.50
CA GLU A 207 -17.50 3.23 -19.83
C GLU A 207 -16.66 4.06 -20.80
N GLU A 208 -16.79 5.38 -20.75
CA GLU A 208 -15.96 6.29 -21.56
C GLU A 208 -14.50 6.29 -21.08
N TYR A 209 -14.26 6.21 -19.78
CA TYR A 209 -12.93 6.11 -19.17
C TYR A 209 -12.25 4.80 -19.57
N ASN A 210 -12.95 3.67 -19.43
CA ASN A 210 -12.40 2.35 -19.75
C ASN A 210 -12.06 2.13 -21.23
N LYS A 211 -12.60 2.96 -22.14
CA LYS A 211 -12.22 2.93 -23.57
C LYS A 211 -10.92 3.66 -23.87
N LYS A 212 -10.45 4.53 -22.95
CA LYS A 212 -9.25 5.36 -23.13
C LYS A 212 -8.00 4.73 -22.51
N VAL A 213 -8.18 3.82 -21.58
CA VAL A 213 -7.15 3.12 -20.84
C VAL A 213 -7.02 1.68 -21.34
#